data_f57e841a400c9dd41b8c2528e35b8cb1
#
_entry.id   f57e841a400c9dd41b8c2528e35b8cb1
#
_cell.length_a   1.000
_cell.length_b   1.000
_cell.length_c   1.000
_cell.angle_alpha   90.00
_cell.angle_beta   90.00
_cell.angle_gamma   90.00
#
_symmetry.space_group_name_H-M   'P 1'
#
loop_
_entity.id
_entity.type
_entity.pdbx_description
1 polymer ?
#
loop_
_entity_poly.entity_id
_entity_poly.type
_entity_poly.pdbx_seq_one_letter_code
_entity_poly.pdbx_strand_id
1 'polypeptide(L)'
;MEYRIEHDSMGEVRVPADKYWGAQTERSRNNFPIGVGLETMPREIIHAFGILKKAAALANRALKPEKMTEEKLALISQAADEVISGVLADNFPLVVWQTGSGTQSNMNANEVIAGRGNALAGKRLLHPNDDINMSQSSNDTFPTAMHIAAVLAIEDSLLPALDSLIETFRVLEAKNEGIVKSGRTHLQDATPIKFSQEISGWRASLERDRQLLVSSLPYLKELALGGTAVGTGLNAPKGFDSAVAKAVSDLTGKDFVTAPNKFHALTSKDELVFAHGALKALAADMMKIANDVRWLASGPRDGLGEIRIPENEPGSSIMPGKVNPTQCEQVTMVAVQVFGNDAAVGFAASQGNFELNVFMPVLAYNFLQSVRLLGDSIRSFNDHCAVGITADRGKMRHNLHNSLMLVTALNPYIGYENAAKTAKTAFAENISLKEACVKLGFLTAERFDEVFHPEEMV
;
A
#
# COMPACT_ATOMS: atom_id res chain seq x y z
N MET A 1 -33.81 -22.56 -3.43
CA MET A 1 -33.50 -21.16 -3.74
C MET A 1 -34.54 -20.70 -4.73
N GLU A 2 -35.24 -19.61 -4.45
CA GLU A 2 -36.25 -19.05 -5.38
C GLU A 2 -35.54 -18.21 -6.43
N TYR A 3 -36.10 -18.14 -7.62
CA TYR A 3 -35.57 -17.39 -8.77
C TYR A 3 -36.63 -16.48 -9.35
N ARG A 4 -36.22 -15.31 -9.84
CA ARG A 4 -37.02 -14.45 -10.68
C ARG A 4 -36.44 -14.45 -12.11
N ILE A 5 -37.25 -14.09 -13.09
CA ILE A 5 -36.83 -13.94 -14.48
C ILE A 5 -36.49 -12.47 -14.72
N GLU A 6 -35.26 -12.24 -15.19
CA GLU A 6 -34.80 -10.93 -15.68
C GLU A 6 -34.52 -11.01 -17.19
N HIS A 7 -34.45 -9.86 -17.84
CA HIS A 7 -34.26 -9.77 -19.30
C HIS A 7 -33.15 -8.79 -19.63
N ASP A 8 -32.39 -9.11 -20.67
CA ASP A 8 -31.48 -8.20 -21.35
C ASP A 8 -31.61 -8.37 -22.88
N SER A 9 -30.73 -7.74 -23.65
CA SER A 9 -30.73 -7.83 -25.11
C SER A 9 -30.53 -9.25 -25.69
N MET A 10 -30.06 -10.19 -24.86
CA MET A 10 -29.84 -11.61 -25.22
C MET A 10 -30.98 -12.52 -24.78
N GLY A 11 -32.02 -11.98 -24.12
CA GLY A 11 -33.20 -12.73 -23.69
C GLY A 11 -33.31 -12.93 -22.19
N GLU A 12 -34.04 -13.96 -21.78
CA GLU A 12 -34.33 -14.28 -20.38
C GLU A 12 -33.13 -14.91 -19.66
N VAL A 13 -33.03 -14.59 -18.35
CA VAL A 13 -32.10 -15.25 -17.45
C VAL A 13 -32.72 -15.38 -16.05
N ARG A 14 -32.45 -16.49 -15.38
CA ARG A 14 -32.91 -16.76 -14.01
C ARG A 14 -31.92 -16.15 -12.99
N VAL A 15 -32.40 -15.23 -12.16
CA VAL A 15 -31.62 -14.55 -11.13
C VAL A 15 -32.16 -14.95 -9.75
N PRO A 16 -31.31 -15.18 -8.72
CA PRO A 16 -31.79 -15.44 -7.36
C PRO A 16 -32.73 -14.34 -6.87
N ALA A 17 -33.90 -14.72 -6.35
CA ALA A 17 -34.97 -13.78 -6.02
C ALA A 17 -34.61 -12.82 -4.87
N ASP A 18 -33.71 -13.25 -3.98
CA ASP A 18 -33.21 -12.49 -2.83
C ASP A 18 -32.11 -11.46 -3.15
N LYS A 19 -31.65 -11.40 -4.41
CA LYS A 19 -30.56 -10.51 -4.84
C LYS A 19 -31.09 -9.33 -5.68
N TYR A 20 -30.41 -8.20 -5.59
CA TYR A 20 -30.75 -6.99 -6.34
C TYR A 20 -30.12 -6.90 -7.72
N TRP A 21 -29.08 -7.72 -8.03
CA TRP A 21 -28.49 -7.72 -9.37
C TRP A 21 -29.44 -8.26 -10.43
N GLY A 22 -29.18 -7.94 -11.69
CA GLY A 22 -30.04 -8.31 -12.82
C GLY A 22 -29.40 -9.32 -13.78
N ALA A 23 -29.86 -9.27 -15.02
CA ALA A 23 -29.52 -10.23 -16.08
C ALA A 23 -28.03 -10.22 -16.44
N GLN A 24 -27.42 -9.05 -16.60
CA GLN A 24 -26.01 -8.95 -17.04
C GLN A 24 -25.05 -9.46 -15.99
N THR A 25 -25.29 -9.18 -14.72
CA THR A 25 -24.50 -9.75 -13.61
C THR A 25 -24.60 -11.27 -13.58
N GLU A 26 -25.81 -11.81 -13.70
CA GLU A 26 -26.00 -13.26 -13.67
C GLU A 26 -25.32 -13.95 -14.85
N ARG A 27 -25.38 -13.37 -16.05
CA ARG A 27 -24.62 -13.89 -17.19
C ARG A 27 -23.12 -13.88 -16.95
N SER A 28 -22.58 -12.80 -16.35
CA SER A 28 -21.16 -12.72 -16.02
C SER A 28 -20.74 -13.81 -15.03
N ARG A 29 -21.54 -14.07 -13.98
CA ARG A 29 -21.32 -15.17 -13.03
C ARG A 29 -21.23 -16.53 -13.72
N ASN A 30 -22.11 -16.76 -14.68
CA ASN A 30 -22.16 -18.03 -15.43
C ASN A 30 -21.03 -18.13 -16.46
N ASN A 31 -20.59 -17.01 -17.03
CA ASN A 31 -19.58 -16.98 -18.11
C ASN A 31 -18.15 -17.06 -17.57
N PHE A 32 -17.90 -16.55 -16.35
CA PHE A 32 -16.56 -16.45 -15.76
C PHE A 32 -16.45 -17.17 -14.41
N PRO A 33 -16.60 -18.50 -14.36
CA PRO A 33 -16.44 -19.26 -13.11
C PRO A 33 -14.95 -19.48 -12.79
N ILE A 34 -14.18 -18.42 -12.66
CA ILE A 34 -12.71 -18.43 -12.49
C ILE A 34 -12.36 -17.78 -11.16
N GLY A 35 -11.75 -18.52 -10.24
CA GLY A 35 -11.34 -18.02 -8.92
C GLY A 35 -12.51 -17.57 -8.04
N VAL A 36 -13.69 -18.16 -8.23
CA VAL A 36 -14.92 -17.79 -7.50
C VAL A 36 -14.73 -17.94 -6.00
N GLY A 37 -15.06 -16.86 -5.27
CA GLY A 37 -14.92 -16.80 -3.82
C GLY A 37 -13.51 -16.45 -3.32
N LEU A 38 -12.53 -16.37 -4.23
CA LEU A 38 -11.14 -15.99 -3.92
C LEU A 38 -10.77 -14.66 -4.59
N GLU A 39 -10.72 -14.65 -5.93
CA GLU A 39 -10.36 -13.46 -6.71
C GLU A 39 -11.62 -12.67 -7.11
N THR A 40 -12.37 -12.21 -6.12
CA THR A 40 -13.53 -11.33 -6.33
C THR A 40 -13.10 -9.89 -6.59
N MET A 41 -13.98 -9.11 -7.22
CA MET A 41 -13.74 -7.68 -7.39
C MET A 41 -13.49 -7.01 -6.04
N PRO A 42 -12.40 -6.25 -5.88
CA PRO A 42 -12.07 -5.59 -4.60
C PRO A 42 -13.22 -4.75 -4.06
N ARG A 43 -13.47 -4.84 -2.76
CA ARG A 43 -14.50 -4.03 -2.08
C ARG A 43 -14.29 -2.53 -2.27
N GLU A 44 -13.04 -2.10 -2.40
CA GLU A 44 -12.66 -0.71 -2.65
C GLU A 44 -13.23 -0.21 -3.99
N ILE A 45 -13.26 -1.06 -5.02
CA ILE A 45 -13.88 -0.75 -6.32
C ILE A 45 -15.41 -0.67 -6.19
N ILE A 46 -16.01 -1.57 -5.43
CA ILE A 46 -17.46 -1.56 -5.17
C ILE A 46 -17.86 -0.28 -4.44
N HIS A 47 -17.12 0.08 -3.39
CA HIS A 47 -17.28 1.34 -2.65
C HIS A 47 -17.17 2.55 -3.59
N ALA A 48 -16.13 2.58 -4.43
CA ALA A 48 -15.91 3.65 -5.40
C ALA A 48 -17.03 3.74 -6.44
N PHE A 49 -17.61 2.63 -6.88
CA PHE A 49 -18.79 2.65 -7.73
C PHE A 49 -20.01 3.28 -7.02
N GLY A 50 -20.22 3.00 -5.75
CA GLY A 50 -21.27 3.67 -4.97
C GLY A 50 -21.12 5.20 -5.00
N ILE A 51 -19.91 5.70 -4.73
CA ILE A 51 -19.60 7.15 -4.78
C ILE A 51 -19.81 7.69 -6.19
N LEU A 52 -19.26 7.02 -7.20
CA LEU A 52 -19.36 7.43 -8.61
C LEU A 52 -20.81 7.53 -9.08
N LYS A 53 -21.63 6.51 -8.80
CA LYS A 53 -23.01 6.47 -9.24
C LYS A 53 -23.88 7.55 -8.56
N LYS A 54 -23.65 7.80 -7.28
CA LYS A 54 -24.26 8.92 -6.55
C LYS A 54 -23.82 10.26 -7.13
N ALA A 55 -22.53 10.47 -7.37
CA ALA A 55 -21.99 11.69 -7.97
C ALA A 55 -22.55 11.93 -9.39
N ALA A 56 -22.64 10.88 -10.22
CA ALA A 56 -23.21 10.95 -11.56
C ALA A 56 -24.72 11.31 -11.54
N ALA A 57 -25.49 10.76 -10.59
CA ALA A 57 -26.89 11.11 -10.42
C ALA A 57 -27.07 12.58 -10.02
N LEU A 58 -26.23 13.10 -9.10
CA LEU A 58 -26.21 14.51 -8.70
C LEU A 58 -25.89 15.43 -9.89
N ALA A 59 -24.88 15.10 -10.68
CA ALA A 59 -24.51 15.83 -11.89
C ALA A 59 -25.61 15.81 -12.95
N ASN A 60 -26.21 14.64 -13.19
CA ASN A 60 -27.35 14.51 -14.12
C ASN A 60 -28.58 15.26 -13.62
N ARG A 61 -28.84 15.33 -12.32
CA ARG A 61 -29.94 16.14 -11.77
C ARG A 61 -29.75 17.63 -12.08
N ALA A 62 -28.53 18.11 -11.98
CA ALA A 62 -28.23 19.51 -12.29
C ALA A 62 -28.32 19.82 -13.80
N LEU A 63 -27.93 18.88 -14.67
CA LEU A 63 -27.78 19.10 -16.11
C LEU A 63 -28.95 18.58 -16.95
N LYS A 64 -29.70 17.58 -16.46
CA LYS A 64 -30.84 16.93 -17.13
C LYS A 64 -31.99 16.71 -16.15
N PRO A 65 -32.52 17.79 -15.50
CA PRO A 65 -33.54 17.66 -14.45
C PRO A 65 -34.85 17.00 -14.91
N GLU A 66 -35.15 17.08 -16.20
CA GLU A 66 -36.33 16.42 -16.82
C GLU A 66 -36.24 14.90 -16.89
N LYS A 67 -35.00 14.34 -16.91
CA LYS A 67 -34.73 12.89 -16.90
C LYS A 67 -34.41 12.37 -15.52
N MET A 68 -33.55 13.08 -14.79
CA MET A 68 -33.17 12.76 -13.42
C MET A 68 -34.04 13.57 -12.44
N THR A 69 -35.23 13.04 -12.13
CA THR A 69 -36.17 13.68 -11.19
C THR A 69 -35.66 13.62 -9.73
N GLU A 70 -36.23 14.42 -8.83
CA GLU A 70 -35.93 14.37 -7.40
C GLU A 70 -36.17 12.98 -6.80
N GLU A 71 -37.30 12.34 -7.18
CA GLU A 71 -37.64 10.98 -6.72
C GLU A 71 -36.57 9.97 -7.14
N LYS A 72 -36.11 10.00 -8.40
CA LYS A 72 -35.05 9.12 -8.90
C LYS A 72 -33.72 9.39 -8.18
N LEU A 73 -33.33 10.65 -8.06
CA LEU A 73 -32.09 11.03 -7.35
C LEU A 73 -32.10 10.54 -5.90
N ALA A 74 -33.20 10.71 -5.17
CA ALA A 74 -33.32 10.28 -3.79
C ALA A 74 -33.12 8.76 -3.65
N LEU A 75 -33.77 7.98 -4.49
CA LEU A 75 -33.68 6.52 -4.50
C LEU A 75 -32.27 6.02 -4.89
N ILE A 76 -31.68 6.64 -5.93
CA ILE A 76 -30.32 6.31 -6.36
C ILE A 76 -29.31 6.65 -5.24
N SER A 77 -29.44 7.82 -4.62
CA SER A 77 -28.56 8.25 -3.53
C SER A 77 -28.64 7.30 -2.35
N GLN A 78 -29.86 6.93 -1.92
CA GLN A 78 -30.03 5.99 -0.82
C GLN A 78 -29.44 4.59 -1.12
N ALA A 79 -29.72 4.04 -2.29
CA ALA A 79 -29.17 2.74 -2.69
C ALA A 79 -27.65 2.78 -2.84
N ALA A 80 -27.10 3.88 -3.37
CA ALA A 80 -25.66 4.09 -3.48
C ALA A 80 -24.99 4.22 -2.09
N ASP A 81 -25.62 4.88 -1.12
CA ASP A 81 -25.13 4.94 0.26
C ASP A 81 -25.08 3.55 0.94
N GLU A 82 -26.05 2.68 0.62
CA GLU A 82 -26.03 1.29 1.07
C GLU A 82 -24.88 0.48 0.41
N VAL A 83 -24.53 0.78 -0.84
CA VAL A 83 -23.33 0.20 -1.49
C VAL A 83 -22.06 0.73 -0.83
N ILE A 84 -21.95 2.04 -0.61
CA ILE A 84 -20.80 2.68 0.04
C ILE A 84 -20.57 2.12 1.44
N SER A 85 -21.63 1.94 2.23
CA SER A 85 -21.53 1.40 3.59
C SER A 85 -21.26 -0.11 3.64
N GLY A 86 -21.34 -0.82 2.51
CA GLY A 86 -21.11 -2.27 2.43
C GLY A 86 -22.31 -3.13 2.82
N VAL A 87 -23.46 -2.55 3.15
CA VAL A 87 -24.71 -3.30 3.47
C VAL A 87 -25.14 -4.20 2.32
N LEU A 88 -24.86 -3.82 1.08
CA LEU A 88 -25.20 -4.60 -0.12
C LEU A 88 -24.02 -5.44 -0.65
N ALA A 89 -22.96 -5.67 0.12
CA ALA A 89 -21.74 -6.33 -0.35
C ALA A 89 -21.98 -7.71 -0.97
N ASP A 90 -22.93 -8.48 -0.47
CA ASP A 90 -23.31 -9.81 -0.97
C ASP A 90 -24.06 -9.77 -2.32
N ASN A 91 -24.32 -8.57 -2.86
CA ASN A 91 -24.86 -8.36 -4.19
C ASN A 91 -23.79 -8.09 -5.27
N PHE A 92 -22.50 -8.24 -4.93
CA PHE A 92 -21.36 -8.04 -5.82
C PHE A 92 -20.52 -9.32 -5.95
N PRO A 93 -21.05 -10.34 -6.65
CA PRO A 93 -20.44 -11.67 -6.68
C PRO A 93 -19.36 -11.82 -7.76
N LEU A 94 -19.08 -10.78 -8.55
CA LEU A 94 -18.25 -10.92 -9.74
C LEU A 94 -16.77 -11.07 -9.42
N VAL A 95 -16.09 -11.85 -10.26
CA VAL A 95 -14.66 -12.11 -10.17
C VAL A 95 -13.85 -11.05 -10.94
N VAL A 96 -12.56 -10.97 -10.63
CA VAL A 96 -11.59 -10.14 -11.36
C VAL A 96 -11.45 -10.59 -12.82
N TRP A 97 -11.52 -11.90 -13.06
CA TRP A 97 -11.36 -12.56 -14.36
C TRP A 97 -12.63 -12.45 -15.21
N GLN A 98 -12.98 -11.21 -15.56
CA GLN A 98 -14.14 -10.84 -16.38
C GLN A 98 -13.68 -10.07 -17.62
N THR A 99 -14.60 -9.39 -18.35
CA THR A 99 -14.18 -8.51 -19.45
C THR A 99 -13.18 -7.44 -18.96
N GLY A 100 -12.13 -7.24 -19.73
CA GLY A 100 -11.01 -6.38 -19.35
C GLY A 100 -11.33 -4.89 -19.23
N SER A 101 -12.48 -4.44 -19.76
CA SER A 101 -13.01 -3.09 -19.59
C SER A 101 -13.74 -2.86 -18.26
N GLY A 102 -14.02 -3.93 -17.49
CA GLY A 102 -14.81 -3.86 -16.27
C GLY A 102 -16.31 -3.63 -16.48
N THR A 103 -16.82 -3.86 -17.70
CA THR A 103 -18.24 -3.63 -18.04
C THR A 103 -19.19 -4.38 -17.12
N GLN A 104 -18.90 -5.64 -16.78
CA GLN A 104 -19.76 -6.42 -15.90
C GLN A 104 -19.82 -5.83 -14.48
N SER A 105 -18.71 -5.33 -13.94
CA SER A 105 -18.70 -4.66 -12.64
C SER A 105 -19.49 -3.35 -12.67
N ASN A 106 -19.35 -2.54 -13.73
CA ASN A 106 -20.20 -1.36 -13.92
C ASN A 106 -21.69 -1.73 -13.98
N MET A 107 -22.04 -2.77 -14.74
CA MET A 107 -23.43 -3.22 -14.83
C MET A 107 -23.93 -3.83 -13.53
N ASN A 108 -23.09 -4.54 -12.79
CA ASN A 108 -23.43 -5.04 -11.46
C ASN A 108 -23.82 -3.88 -10.53
N ALA A 109 -23.02 -2.81 -10.47
CA ALA A 109 -23.36 -1.62 -9.70
C ALA A 109 -24.67 -0.97 -10.19
N ASN A 110 -24.86 -0.84 -11.50
CA ASN A 110 -26.08 -0.28 -12.08
C ASN A 110 -27.31 -1.11 -11.72
N GLU A 111 -27.24 -2.42 -11.87
CA GLU A 111 -28.34 -3.34 -11.59
C GLU A 111 -28.68 -3.39 -10.09
N VAL A 112 -27.69 -3.44 -9.21
CA VAL A 112 -27.89 -3.46 -7.75
C VAL A 112 -28.53 -2.16 -7.29
N ILE A 113 -28.05 -1.01 -7.73
CA ILE A 113 -28.62 0.30 -7.34
C ILE A 113 -30.02 0.46 -7.88
N ALA A 114 -30.30 0.08 -9.15
CA ALA A 114 -31.64 0.13 -9.70
C ALA A 114 -32.59 -0.85 -9.01
N GLY A 115 -32.16 -2.09 -8.78
CA GLY A 115 -32.94 -3.12 -8.09
C GLY A 115 -33.30 -2.72 -6.66
N ARG A 116 -32.32 -2.21 -5.91
CA ARG A 116 -32.55 -1.73 -4.54
C ARG A 116 -33.45 -0.48 -4.49
N GLY A 117 -33.19 0.49 -5.38
CA GLY A 117 -34.03 1.69 -5.48
C GLY A 117 -35.48 1.37 -5.85
N ASN A 118 -35.71 0.42 -6.77
CA ASN A 118 -37.05 -0.06 -7.10
C ASN A 118 -37.73 -0.78 -5.92
N ALA A 119 -36.99 -1.55 -5.15
CA ALA A 119 -37.49 -2.19 -3.93
C ALA A 119 -37.91 -1.15 -2.87
N LEU A 120 -37.10 -0.09 -2.69
CA LEU A 120 -37.44 1.04 -1.81
C LEU A 120 -38.67 1.81 -2.28
N ALA A 121 -38.83 1.99 -3.59
CA ALA A 121 -39.99 2.68 -4.17
C ALA A 121 -41.26 1.82 -4.17
N GLY A 122 -41.16 0.49 -4.00
CA GLY A 122 -42.29 -0.44 -4.12
C GLY A 122 -42.83 -0.54 -5.59
N LYS A 123 -42.11 -0.02 -6.57
CA LYS A 123 -42.47 0.00 -7.97
C LYS A 123 -41.22 0.04 -8.86
N ARG A 124 -41.35 -0.39 -10.12
CA ARG A 124 -40.28 -0.29 -11.11
C ARG A 124 -40.20 1.15 -11.66
N LEU A 125 -39.28 1.96 -11.11
CA LEU A 125 -39.05 3.34 -11.49
C LEU A 125 -37.68 3.59 -12.11
N LEU A 126 -36.65 2.83 -11.66
CA LEU A 126 -35.28 2.97 -12.09
C LEU A 126 -34.89 1.87 -13.09
N HIS A 127 -34.19 2.27 -14.15
CA HIS A 127 -33.61 1.35 -15.14
C HIS A 127 -32.06 1.41 -15.04
N PRO A 128 -31.35 0.26 -15.04
CA PRO A 128 -29.88 0.24 -14.87
C PRO A 128 -29.14 1.09 -15.91
N ASN A 129 -29.54 1.00 -17.19
CA ASN A 129 -28.85 1.73 -18.28
C ASN A 129 -29.33 3.18 -18.40
N ASP A 130 -30.65 3.42 -18.35
CA ASP A 130 -31.20 4.73 -18.66
C ASP A 130 -31.09 5.72 -17.52
N ASP A 131 -31.13 5.24 -16.28
CA ASP A 131 -31.10 6.09 -15.07
C ASP A 131 -29.74 6.02 -14.36
N ILE A 132 -29.26 4.82 -13.99
CA ILE A 132 -28.03 4.68 -13.21
C ILE A 132 -26.79 4.94 -14.06
N ASN A 133 -26.79 4.48 -15.31
CA ASN A 133 -25.68 4.69 -16.26
C ASN A 133 -25.85 5.93 -17.15
N MET A 134 -26.82 6.80 -16.84
CA MET A 134 -27.10 8.01 -17.61
C MET A 134 -25.82 8.85 -17.82
N SER A 135 -25.54 9.26 -19.07
CA SER A 135 -24.38 10.06 -19.47
C SER A 135 -23.02 9.35 -19.30
N GLN A 136 -22.98 8.04 -19.13
CA GLN A 136 -21.79 7.25 -18.83
C GLN A 136 -21.59 6.09 -19.81
N SER A 137 -20.38 5.54 -19.82
CA SER A 137 -20.03 4.24 -20.40
C SER A 137 -19.27 3.41 -19.37
N SER A 138 -19.24 2.09 -19.49
CA SER A 138 -18.32 1.26 -18.68
C SER A 138 -16.87 1.68 -18.88
N ASN A 139 -16.54 2.18 -20.08
CA ASN A 139 -15.18 2.53 -20.47
C ASN A 139 -14.63 3.73 -19.69
N ASP A 140 -15.46 4.68 -19.28
CA ASP A 140 -15.07 5.81 -18.46
C ASP A 140 -15.39 5.63 -16.96
N THR A 141 -16.38 4.78 -16.60
CA THR A 141 -16.74 4.55 -15.20
C THR A 141 -15.75 3.67 -14.47
N PHE A 142 -15.30 2.55 -15.08
CA PHE A 142 -14.39 1.63 -14.38
C PHE A 142 -13.04 2.28 -14.07
N PRO A 143 -12.33 2.96 -14.99
CA PRO A 143 -11.10 3.67 -14.64
C PRO A 143 -11.33 4.80 -13.61
N THR A 144 -12.47 5.47 -13.63
CA THR A 144 -12.85 6.44 -12.60
C THR A 144 -12.97 5.78 -11.22
N ALA A 145 -13.66 4.63 -11.14
CA ALA A 145 -13.75 3.86 -9.90
C ALA A 145 -12.38 3.39 -9.40
N MET A 146 -11.48 2.99 -10.31
CA MET A 146 -10.10 2.64 -9.97
C MET A 146 -9.36 3.81 -9.31
N HIS A 147 -9.47 5.01 -9.86
CA HIS A 147 -8.84 6.22 -9.35
C HIS A 147 -9.40 6.63 -7.99
N ILE A 148 -10.72 6.64 -7.84
CA ILE A 148 -11.38 6.93 -6.54
C ILE A 148 -10.90 5.91 -5.49
N ALA A 149 -10.94 4.62 -5.79
CA ALA A 149 -10.52 3.56 -4.88
C ALA A 149 -9.04 3.69 -4.49
N ALA A 150 -8.16 3.99 -5.46
CA ALA A 150 -6.74 4.16 -5.23
C ALA A 150 -6.44 5.35 -4.30
N VAL A 151 -7.04 6.52 -4.54
CA VAL A 151 -6.86 7.72 -3.72
C VAL A 151 -7.34 7.48 -2.29
N LEU A 152 -8.54 6.94 -2.12
CA LEU A 152 -9.09 6.67 -0.78
C LEU A 152 -8.24 5.62 -0.03
N ALA A 153 -7.83 4.54 -0.68
CA ALA A 153 -7.00 3.52 -0.04
C ALA A 153 -5.63 4.07 0.40
N ILE A 154 -5.00 4.91 -0.42
CA ILE A 154 -3.71 5.53 -0.08
C ILE A 154 -3.88 6.56 1.04
N GLU A 155 -4.79 7.55 0.86
CA GLU A 155 -4.91 8.68 1.78
C GLU A 155 -5.54 8.31 3.13
N ASP A 156 -6.54 7.43 3.14
CA ASP A 156 -7.32 7.13 4.34
C ASP A 156 -6.84 5.89 5.10
N SER A 157 -5.98 5.05 4.48
CA SER A 157 -5.49 3.83 5.12
C SER A 157 -3.97 3.74 5.16
N LEU A 158 -3.29 3.80 4.01
CA LEU A 158 -1.85 3.58 3.93
C LEU A 158 -1.05 4.73 4.57
N LEU A 159 -1.33 5.98 4.18
CA LEU A 159 -0.59 7.14 4.72
C LEU A 159 -0.72 7.27 6.24
N PRO A 160 -1.89 7.11 6.87
CA PRO A 160 -2.00 7.11 8.33
C PRO A 160 -1.18 6.01 9.02
N ALA A 161 -1.12 4.80 8.45
CA ALA A 161 -0.30 3.72 8.98
C ALA A 161 1.19 4.05 8.88
N LEU A 162 1.62 4.60 7.76
CA LEU A 162 3.00 5.03 7.53
C LEU A 162 3.39 6.18 8.46
N ASP A 163 2.53 7.19 8.63
CA ASP A 163 2.74 8.31 9.53
C ASP A 163 2.90 7.85 10.99
N SER A 164 2.14 6.84 11.41
CA SER A 164 2.26 6.25 12.74
C SER A 164 3.62 5.57 12.95
N LEU A 165 4.11 4.81 11.97
CA LEU A 165 5.42 4.17 12.07
C LEU A 165 6.58 5.18 12.04
N ILE A 166 6.48 6.22 11.21
CA ILE A 166 7.45 7.33 11.18
C ILE A 166 7.54 7.99 12.56
N GLU A 167 6.41 8.27 13.20
CA GLU A 167 6.38 8.85 14.54
C GLU A 167 6.98 7.91 15.60
N THR A 168 6.70 6.62 15.54
CA THR A 168 7.31 5.60 16.39
C THR A 168 8.84 5.63 16.28
N PHE A 169 9.36 5.68 15.05
CA PHE A 169 10.83 5.77 14.87
C PHE A 169 11.41 7.10 15.36
N ARG A 170 10.68 8.21 15.25
CA ARG A 170 11.11 9.50 15.82
C ARG A 170 11.24 9.43 17.34
N VAL A 171 10.28 8.79 18.00
CA VAL A 171 10.32 8.58 19.45
C VAL A 171 11.47 7.64 19.83
N LEU A 172 11.69 6.56 19.10
CA LEU A 172 12.79 5.62 19.34
C LEU A 172 14.15 6.27 19.11
N GLU A 173 14.31 7.08 18.07
CA GLU A 173 15.52 7.86 17.79
C GLU A 173 15.89 8.74 19.00
N ALA A 174 14.96 9.55 19.48
CA ALA A 174 15.17 10.43 20.63
C ALA A 174 15.52 9.65 21.91
N LYS A 175 14.86 8.52 22.16
CA LYS A 175 15.08 7.66 23.33
C LYS A 175 16.47 7.00 23.34
N ASN A 176 17.08 6.81 22.19
CA ASN A 176 18.34 6.09 22.01
C ASN A 176 19.53 6.98 21.62
N GLU A 177 19.43 8.32 21.77
CA GLU A 177 20.43 9.31 21.33
C GLU A 177 21.84 9.07 21.89
N GLY A 178 21.97 8.67 23.13
CA GLY A 178 23.26 8.48 23.79
C GLY A 178 23.88 7.08 23.68
N ILE A 179 23.35 6.20 22.81
CA ILE A 179 23.81 4.82 22.71
C ILE A 179 24.72 4.66 21.50
N VAL A 180 26.03 4.44 21.76
CA VAL A 180 27.02 4.14 20.73
C VAL A 180 27.14 2.63 20.54
N LYS A 181 27.20 2.18 19.28
CA LYS A 181 27.31 0.78 18.87
C LYS A 181 28.25 0.64 17.67
N SER A 182 28.64 -0.59 17.35
CA SER A 182 29.33 -0.88 16.09
C SER A 182 28.40 -0.63 14.90
N GLY A 183 28.84 0.18 13.94
CA GLY A 183 28.27 0.20 12.60
C GLY A 183 28.63 -1.08 11.85
N ARG A 184 27.87 -1.41 10.80
CA ARG A 184 28.14 -2.56 9.94
C ARG A 184 27.95 -2.21 8.47
N THR A 185 28.92 -2.60 7.65
CA THR A 185 28.80 -2.59 6.18
C THR A 185 29.19 -3.98 5.68
N HIS A 186 28.50 -4.50 4.66
CA HIS A 186 28.69 -5.88 4.18
C HIS A 186 28.46 -6.95 5.27
N LEU A 187 27.69 -6.65 6.31
CA LEU A 187 27.55 -7.45 7.55
C LEU A 187 28.88 -7.62 8.32
N GLN A 188 29.92 -6.86 7.99
CA GLN A 188 31.18 -6.81 8.71
C GLN A 188 31.21 -5.61 9.65
N ASP A 189 32.00 -5.74 10.74
CA ASP A 189 32.22 -4.66 11.68
C ASP A 189 32.80 -3.44 10.99
N ALA A 190 32.24 -2.27 11.32
CA ALA A 190 32.68 -0.98 10.79
C ALA A 190 32.92 0.01 11.94
N THR A 191 33.12 1.27 11.60
CA THR A 191 33.29 2.35 12.58
C THR A 191 32.05 2.54 13.44
N PRO A 192 32.16 3.12 14.63
CA PRO A 192 31.05 3.37 15.53
C PRO A 192 29.99 4.28 14.92
N ILE A 193 28.74 4.06 15.33
CA ILE A 193 27.59 4.93 15.09
C ILE A 193 26.75 5.02 16.36
N LYS A 194 25.89 6.03 16.45
CA LYS A 194 24.82 6.03 17.46
C LYS A 194 23.67 5.15 16.99
N PHE A 195 23.00 4.44 17.90
CA PHE A 195 21.79 3.68 17.57
C PHE A 195 20.67 4.61 17.08
N SER A 196 20.59 5.83 17.60
CA SER A 196 19.69 6.87 17.08
C SER A 196 19.96 7.21 15.61
N GLN A 197 21.22 7.23 15.16
CA GLN A 197 21.56 7.47 13.76
C GLN A 197 21.08 6.31 12.84
N GLU A 198 21.19 5.06 13.29
CA GLU A 198 20.66 3.91 12.56
C GLU A 198 19.14 4.00 12.43
N ILE A 199 18.41 4.31 13.51
CA ILE A 199 16.96 4.54 13.50
C ILE A 199 16.60 5.73 12.62
N SER A 200 17.38 6.81 12.63
CA SER A 200 17.13 7.98 11.78
C SER A 200 17.18 7.63 10.29
N GLY A 201 18.04 6.69 9.90
CA GLY A 201 18.09 6.15 8.53
C GLY A 201 16.79 5.45 8.14
N TRP A 202 16.25 4.61 9.03
CA TRP A 202 14.94 3.95 8.81
C TRP A 202 13.81 4.97 8.66
N ARG A 203 13.74 5.95 9.57
CA ARG A 203 12.74 7.02 9.53
C ARG A 203 12.84 7.84 8.25
N ALA A 204 14.04 8.23 7.85
CA ALA A 204 14.26 9.05 6.65
C ALA A 204 13.83 8.35 5.36
N SER A 205 14.04 7.02 5.25
CA SER A 205 13.52 6.22 4.14
C SER A 205 12.00 6.32 4.05
N LEU A 206 11.30 6.08 5.16
CA LEU A 206 9.83 6.13 5.20
C LEU A 206 9.26 7.54 4.94
N GLU A 207 9.93 8.59 5.43
CA GLU A 207 9.55 9.97 5.12
C GLU A 207 9.70 10.28 3.61
N ARG A 208 10.73 9.72 2.97
CA ARG A 208 10.91 9.83 1.52
C ARG A 208 9.83 9.06 0.77
N ASP A 209 9.53 7.83 1.17
CA ASP A 209 8.48 7.02 0.54
C ASP A 209 7.12 7.69 0.65
N ARG A 210 6.82 8.29 1.80
CA ARG A 210 5.62 9.12 1.96
C ARG A 210 5.55 10.24 0.94
N GLN A 211 6.65 10.94 0.69
CA GLN A 211 6.71 12.01 -0.32
C GLN A 211 6.48 11.45 -1.73
N LEU A 212 7.05 10.29 -2.07
CA LEU A 212 6.83 9.63 -3.35
C LEU A 212 5.35 9.27 -3.56
N LEU A 213 4.70 8.68 -2.54
CA LEU A 213 3.26 8.38 -2.59
C LEU A 213 2.43 9.65 -2.78
N VAL A 214 2.65 10.68 -1.98
CA VAL A 214 1.92 11.94 -2.08
C VAL A 214 2.12 12.60 -3.46
N SER A 215 3.30 12.49 -4.06
CA SER A 215 3.58 13.04 -5.38
C SER A 215 2.79 12.36 -6.52
N SER A 216 2.32 11.14 -6.31
CA SER A 216 1.50 10.41 -7.29
C SER A 216 0.01 10.77 -7.24
N LEU A 217 -0.49 11.29 -6.11
CA LEU A 217 -1.91 11.55 -5.89
C LEU A 217 -2.54 12.53 -6.89
N PRO A 218 -1.89 13.63 -7.32
CA PRO A 218 -2.49 14.54 -8.29
C PRO A 218 -2.92 13.85 -9.59
N TYR A 219 -2.14 12.89 -10.08
CA TYR A 219 -2.44 12.14 -11.30
C TYR A 219 -3.58 11.13 -11.07
N LEU A 220 -3.64 10.49 -9.91
CA LEU A 220 -4.74 9.60 -9.54
C LEU A 220 -6.07 10.35 -9.31
N LYS A 221 -6.02 11.66 -9.04
CA LYS A 221 -7.22 12.49 -8.85
C LYS A 221 -7.84 12.97 -10.16
N GLU A 222 -7.24 12.69 -11.31
CA GLU A 222 -7.78 13.00 -12.62
C GLU A 222 -8.76 11.90 -13.07
N LEU A 223 -10.04 12.25 -13.30
CA LEU A 223 -11.10 11.30 -13.59
C LEU A 223 -11.43 11.19 -15.08
N ALA A 224 -11.52 9.94 -15.57
CA ALA A 224 -11.87 9.63 -16.94
C ALA A 224 -13.34 9.92 -17.26
N LEU A 225 -14.22 9.96 -16.25
CA LEU A 225 -15.66 10.09 -16.42
C LEU A 225 -16.02 11.33 -17.23
N GLY A 226 -16.96 11.16 -18.16
CA GLY A 226 -17.33 12.15 -19.17
C GLY A 226 -16.71 11.88 -20.55
N GLY A 227 -15.71 10.97 -20.66
CA GLY A 227 -15.18 10.50 -21.94
C GLY A 227 -16.13 9.58 -22.68
N THR A 228 -17.00 8.91 -21.97
CA THR A 228 -17.94 7.90 -22.45
C THR A 228 -17.27 6.76 -23.21
N ALA A 229 -17.76 6.38 -24.41
CA ALA A 229 -17.33 5.16 -25.10
C ALA A 229 -15.86 5.17 -25.55
N VAL A 230 -15.38 6.30 -26.12
CA VAL A 230 -14.05 6.40 -26.78
C VAL A 230 -13.30 7.71 -26.44
N GLY A 231 -13.82 8.52 -25.53
CA GLY A 231 -13.18 9.78 -25.12
C GLY A 231 -13.84 11.06 -25.68
N THR A 232 -14.82 10.92 -26.58
CA THR A 232 -15.49 12.06 -27.24
C THR A 232 -16.63 12.68 -26.43
N GLY A 233 -17.06 12.02 -25.34
CA GLY A 233 -18.19 12.48 -24.53
C GLY A 233 -19.55 12.26 -25.18
N LEU A 234 -19.69 11.29 -26.09
CA LEU A 234 -20.93 10.98 -26.78
C LEU A 234 -22.08 10.76 -25.77
N ASN A 235 -23.22 11.46 -25.98
CA ASN A 235 -24.43 11.42 -25.14
C ASN A 235 -24.30 12.04 -23.73
N ALA A 236 -23.12 12.47 -23.30
CA ALA A 236 -22.97 13.25 -22.08
C ALA A 236 -23.30 14.74 -22.32
N PRO A 237 -24.04 15.43 -21.43
CA PRO A 237 -24.25 16.87 -21.55
C PRO A 237 -22.95 17.62 -21.31
N LYS A 238 -22.82 18.80 -21.91
CA LYS A 238 -21.66 19.69 -21.69
C LYS A 238 -21.50 20.00 -20.20
N GLY A 239 -20.28 19.81 -19.68
CA GLY A 239 -19.94 20.07 -18.28
C GLY A 239 -20.26 18.91 -17.34
N PHE A 240 -20.72 17.76 -17.84
CA PHE A 240 -20.97 16.57 -17.01
C PHE A 240 -19.69 16.07 -16.31
N ASP A 241 -18.58 16.03 -17.04
CA ASP A 241 -17.27 15.63 -16.52
C ASP A 241 -16.82 16.47 -15.32
N SER A 242 -16.91 17.79 -15.42
CA SER A 242 -16.54 18.70 -14.33
C SER A 242 -17.52 18.64 -13.17
N ALA A 243 -18.82 18.52 -13.46
CA ALA A 243 -19.86 18.40 -12.45
C ALA A 243 -19.73 17.12 -11.64
N VAL A 244 -19.42 15.99 -12.29
CA VAL A 244 -19.25 14.72 -11.59
C VAL A 244 -17.95 14.70 -10.77
N ALA A 245 -16.84 15.26 -11.28
CA ALA A 245 -15.60 15.37 -10.52
C ALA A 245 -15.79 16.21 -9.25
N LYS A 246 -16.51 17.33 -9.37
CA LYS A 246 -16.89 18.13 -8.20
C LYS A 246 -17.75 17.34 -7.20
N ALA A 247 -18.76 16.62 -7.68
CA ALA A 247 -19.61 15.82 -6.79
C ALA A 247 -18.83 14.70 -6.09
N VAL A 248 -17.88 14.04 -6.76
CA VAL A 248 -16.97 13.08 -6.13
C VAL A 248 -16.12 13.76 -5.05
N SER A 249 -15.59 14.95 -5.34
CA SER A 249 -14.83 15.74 -4.35
C SER A 249 -15.66 16.07 -3.11
N ASP A 250 -16.89 16.54 -3.32
CA ASP A 250 -17.80 16.90 -2.21
C ASP A 250 -18.18 15.66 -1.35
N LEU A 251 -18.34 14.48 -1.98
CA LEU A 251 -18.67 13.24 -1.28
C LEU A 251 -17.50 12.62 -0.52
N THR A 252 -16.27 12.82 -0.99
CA THR A 252 -15.08 12.17 -0.43
C THR A 252 -14.22 13.10 0.43
N GLY A 253 -14.38 14.40 0.30
CA GLY A 253 -13.49 15.39 0.91
C GLY A 253 -12.10 15.42 0.27
N LYS A 254 -11.94 14.90 -0.97
CA LYS A 254 -10.68 14.88 -1.72
C LYS A 254 -10.82 15.70 -3.01
N ASP A 255 -9.75 16.33 -3.46
CA ASP A 255 -9.77 17.26 -4.61
C ASP A 255 -9.64 16.52 -5.94
N PHE A 256 -10.70 15.83 -6.39
CA PHE A 256 -10.77 15.21 -7.71
C PHE A 256 -11.08 16.26 -8.79
N VAL A 257 -10.49 16.05 -9.97
CA VAL A 257 -10.67 16.90 -11.15
C VAL A 257 -10.99 16.05 -12.38
N THR A 258 -11.57 16.67 -13.42
CA THR A 258 -11.76 15.99 -14.70
C THR A 258 -10.42 15.84 -15.41
N ALA A 259 -10.12 14.65 -15.97
CA ALA A 259 -8.88 14.43 -16.71
C ALA A 259 -8.83 15.38 -17.93
N PRO A 260 -7.68 16.02 -18.18
CA PRO A 260 -7.53 17.02 -19.25
C PRO A 260 -7.62 16.40 -20.64
N ASN A 261 -7.35 15.11 -20.77
CA ASN A 261 -7.47 14.36 -22.03
C ASN A 261 -8.17 13.02 -21.78
N LYS A 262 -9.42 12.92 -22.25
CA LYS A 262 -10.24 11.71 -22.05
C LYS A 262 -9.78 10.51 -22.89
N PHE A 263 -9.11 10.73 -24.00
CA PHE A 263 -8.53 9.65 -24.82
C PHE A 263 -7.37 8.97 -24.09
N HIS A 264 -6.49 9.77 -23.44
CA HIS A 264 -5.46 9.28 -22.55
C HIS A 264 -6.08 8.52 -21.36
N ALA A 265 -7.02 9.14 -20.66
CA ALA A 265 -7.60 8.60 -19.43
C ALA A 265 -8.31 7.23 -19.61
N LEU A 266 -8.89 6.96 -20.82
CA LEU A 266 -9.50 5.66 -21.12
C LEU A 266 -8.46 4.58 -21.42
N THR A 267 -7.34 4.94 -22.03
CA THR A 267 -6.37 4.00 -22.60
C THR A 267 -5.15 3.80 -21.72
N SER A 268 -4.54 4.88 -21.28
CA SER A 268 -3.34 4.82 -20.42
C SER A 268 -3.71 4.55 -18.96
N LYS A 269 -2.79 3.89 -18.27
CA LYS A 269 -2.85 3.62 -16.82
C LYS A 269 -1.51 3.93 -16.16
N ASP A 270 -0.78 4.86 -16.74
CA ASP A 270 0.55 5.28 -16.30
C ASP A 270 0.52 5.93 -14.90
N GLU A 271 -0.58 6.55 -14.52
CA GLU A 271 -0.79 7.11 -13.18
C GLU A 271 -0.73 6.00 -12.10
N LEU A 272 -1.36 4.85 -12.39
CA LEU A 272 -1.35 3.69 -11.51
C LEU A 272 0.02 3.01 -11.49
N VAL A 273 0.74 2.97 -12.62
CA VAL A 273 2.11 2.47 -12.69
C VAL A 273 3.04 3.34 -11.87
N PHE A 274 2.95 4.67 -12.00
CA PHE A 274 3.74 5.62 -11.22
C PHE A 274 3.49 5.48 -9.72
N ALA A 275 2.22 5.46 -9.30
CA ALA A 275 1.85 5.26 -7.91
C ALA A 275 2.29 3.89 -7.37
N HIS A 276 2.19 2.81 -8.19
CA HIS A 276 2.67 1.49 -7.79
C HIS A 276 4.20 1.45 -7.67
N GLY A 277 4.91 2.21 -8.48
CA GLY A 277 6.36 2.42 -8.33
C GLY A 277 6.73 3.00 -6.96
N ALA A 278 5.92 3.94 -6.44
CA ALA A 278 6.08 4.45 -5.07
C ALA A 278 5.75 3.39 -4.01
N LEU A 279 4.70 2.57 -4.20
CA LEU A 279 4.40 1.41 -3.33
C LEU A 279 5.55 0.40 -3.31
N LYS A 280 6.18 0.16 -4.46
CA LYS A 280 7.35 -0.73 -4.57
C LYS A 280 8.56 -0.16 -3.82
N ALA A 281 8.81 1.14 -3.88
CA ALA A 281 9.87 1.80 -3.11
C ALA A 281 9.64 1.61 -1.61
N LEU A 282 8.44 1.88 -1.13
CA LEU A 282 8.05 1.65 0.26
C LEU A 282 8.23 0.17 0.67
N ALA A 283 7.83 -0.77 -0.18
CA ALA A 283 8.02 -2.20 0.08
C ALA A 283 9.50 -2.58 0.21
N ALA A 284 10.37 -1.98 -0.61
CA ALA A 284 11.81 -2.22 -0.56
C ALA A 284 12.44 -1.70 0.75
N ASP A 285 12.06 -0.50 1.17
CA ASP A 285 12.55 0.08 2.42
C ASP A 285 12.00 -0.63 3.64
N MET A 286 10.73 -1.02 3.65
CA MET A 286 10.15 -1.87 4.69
C MET A 286 10.85 -3.22 4.81
N MET A 287 11.20 -3.86 3.68
CA MET A 287 11.99 -5.10 3.69
C MET A 287 13.37 -4.88 4.31
N LYS A 288 14.05 -3.79 3.95
CA LYS A 288 15.35 -3.43 4.51
C LYS A 288 15.25 -3.20 6.02
N ILE A 289 14.29 -2.43 6.49
CA ILE A 289 14.06 -2.13 7.90
C ILE A 289 13.77 -3.42 8.69
N ALA A 290 12.86 -4.25 8.19
CA ALA A 290 12.54 -5.52 8.83
C ALA A 290 13.74 -6.47 8.92
N ASN A 291 14.60 -6.50 7.88
CA ASN A 291 15.84 -7.27 7.90
C ASN A 291 16.83 -6.74 8.93
N ASP A 292 17.03 -5.43 9.02
CA ASP A 292 17.90 -4.84 10.05
C ASP A 292 17.41 -5.18 11.46
N VAL A 293 16.11 -4.98 11.71
CA VAL A 293 15.50 -5.27 13.03
C VAL A 293 15.72 -6.73 13.43
N ARG A 294 15.43 -7.69 12.53
CA ARG A 294 15.60 -9.11 12.87
C ARG A 294 17.07 -9.53 12.99
N TRP A 295 18.00 -8.91 12.24
CA TRP A 295 19.43 -9.13 12.43
C TRP A 295 19.90 -8.62 13.78
N LEU A 296 19.54 -7.39 14.16
CA LEU A 296 19.89 -6.80 15.45
C LEU A 296 19.30 -7.59 16.63
N ALA A 297 18.10 -8.17 16.47
CA ALA A 297 17.44 -8.99 17.48
C ALA A 297 17.88 -10.46 17.47
N SER A 298 18.75 -10.89 16.54
CA SER A 298 19.11 -12.30 16.38
C SER A 298 19.81 -12.89 17.61
N GLY A 299 19.56 -14.15 17.88
CA GLY A 299 20.18 -14.88 18.98
C GLY A 299 19.14 -15.37 19.99
N PRO A 300 19.12 -14.87 21.22
CA PRO A 300 19.81 -13.68 21.79
C PRO A 300 21.26 -13.89 22.23
N ARG A 301 21.75 -15.13 22.36
CA ARG A 301 23.11 -15.40 22.84
C ARG A 301 24.13 -15.61 21.73
N ASP A 302 23.78 -16.40 20.71
CA ASP A 302 24.66 -16.80 19.59
C ASP A 302 24.53 -15.90 18.35
N GLY A 303 23.69 -14.86 18.41
CA GLY A 303 23.52 -13.85 17.37
C GLY A 303 23.96 -12.47 17.82
N LEU A 304 23.54 -11.42 17.10
CA LEU A 304 23.89 -10.03 17.43
C LEU A 304 23.32 -9.60 18.78
N GLY A 305 22.04 -9.86 19.05
CA GLY A 305 21.39 -9.60 20.32
C GLY A 305 21.45 -8.15 20.80
N GLU A 306 21.61 -7.18 19.88
CA GLU A 306 21.78 -5.76 20.20
C GLU A 306 20.48 -5.04 20.54
N ILE A 307 19.35 -5.60 20.08
CA ILE A 307 18.01 -5.11 20.44
C ILE A 307 17.13 -6.27 20.91
N ARG A 308 16.08 -5.91 21.65
CA ARG A 308 14.98 -6.80 21.97
C ARG A 308 13.71 -6.29 21.29
N ILE A 309 12.90 -7.23 20.83
CA ILE A 309 11.58 -7.00 20.22
C ILE A 309 10.51 -7.70 21.07
N PRO A 310 9.23 -7.29 20.98
CA PRO A 310 8.13 -7.96 21.67
C PRO A 310 8.02 -9.44 21.34
N GLU A 311 7.64 -10.22 22.33
CA GLU A 311 7.31 -11.65 22.21
C GLU A 311 5.80 -11.77 22.00
N ASN A 312 5.37 -12.10 20.79
CA ASN A 312 3.95 -12.10 20.43
C ASN A 312 3.33 -13.51 20.46
N GLU A 313 4.12 -14.55 20.19
CA GLU A 313 3.69 -15.95 20.19
C GLU A 313 4.87 -16.91 20.41
N PRO A 314 4.61 -18.17 20.85
CA PRO A 314 5.64 -19.19 20.92
C PRO A 314 6.26 -19.46 19.55
N GLY A 315 7.60 -19.42 19.48
CA GLY A 315 8.34 -19.50 18.21
C GLY A 315 8.67 -20.93 17.73
N SER A 316 8.35 -21.97 18.53
CA SER A 316 8.69 -23.35 18.18
C SER A 316 7.80 -24.36 18.93
N SER A 317 7.43 -25.44 18.24
CA SER A 317 6.70 -26.57 18.84
C SER A 317 7.60 -27.52 19.66
N ILE A 318 8.92 -27.45 19.48
CA ILE A 318 9.88 -28.39 20.11
C ILE A 318 11.00 -27.70 20.89
N MET A 319 11.16 -26.38 20.80
CA MET A 319 12.19 -25.60 21.50
C MET A 319 11.49 -24.59 22.45
N PRO A 320 11.26 -24.97 23.73
CA PRO A 320 10.57 -24.12 24.69
C PRO A 320 11.32 -22.79 24.87
N GLY A 321 10.59 -21.68 24.89
CA GLY A 321 11.17 -20.35 25.09
C GLY A 321 11.83 -19.71 23.86
N LYS A 322 11.78 -20.37 22.68
CA LYS A 322 12.23 -19.76 21.44
C LYS A 322 11.18 -18.75 20.95
N VAL A 323 11.62 -17.53 20.65
CA VAL A 323 10.80 -16.46 20.07
C VAL A 323 11.37 -16.09 18.70
N ASN A 324 10.52 -15.99 17.70
CA ASN A 324 10.91 -15.64 16.34
C ASN A 324 10.53 -14.17 16.02
N PRO A 325 11.23 -13.50 15.10
CA PRO A 325 10.92 -12.13 14.66
C PRO A 325 9.77 -12.13 13.62
N THR A 326 8.62 -12.70 13.98
CA THR A 326 7.52 -12.99 13.05
C THR A 326 6.92 -11.76 12.40
N GLN A 327 6.93 -10.61 13.08
CA GLN A 327 6.53 -9.35 12.50
C GLN A 327 7.48 -8.88 11.38
N CYS A 328 8.77 -9.13 11.50
CA CYS A 328 9.72 -8.88 10.41
C CYS A 328 9.50 -9.83 9.23
N GLU A 329 9.17 -11.08 9.51
CA GLU A 329 8.93 -12.10 8.48
C GLU A 329 7.69 -11.75 7.65
N GLN A 330 6.57 -11.35 8.28
CA GLN A 330 5.38 -10.95 7.54
C GLN A 330 5.64 -9.72 6.65
N VAL A 331 6.40 -8.72 7.14
CA VAL A 331 6.78 -7.54 6.33
C VAL A 331 7.54 -7.96 5.08
N THR A 332 8.51 -8.85 5.20
CA THR A 332 9.31 -9.31 4.04
C THR A 332 8.47 -10.10 3.04
N MET A 333 7.51 -10.92 3.50
CA MET A 333 6.58 -11.64 2.61
C MET A 333 5.63 -10.68 1.88
N VAL A 334 5.09 -9.67 2.58
CA VAL A 334 4.26 -8.63 1.95
C VAL A 334 5.05 -7.86 0.88
N ALA A 335 6.31 -7.51 1.16
CA ALA A 335 7.16 -6.84 0.17
C ALA A 335 7.37 -7.68 -1.09
N VAL A 336 7.58 -8.99 -0.95
CA VAL A 336 7.68 -9.92 -2.11
C VAL A 336 6.39 -9.92 -2.93
N GLN A 337 5.22 -9.94 -2.28
CA GLN A 337 3.94 -9.88 -2.98
C GLN A 337 3.77 -8.57 -3.75
N VAL A 338 4.15 -7.43 -3.16
CA VAL A 338 4.10 -6.13 -3.82
C VAL A 338 5.01 -6.07 -5.04
N PHE A 339 6.20 -6.67 -4.98
CA PHE A 339 7.10 -6.77 -6.16
C PHE A 339 6.47 -7.58 -7.30
N GLY A 340 5.78 -8.68 -6.98
CA GLY A 340 5.04 -9.45 -7.96
C GLY A 340 3.88 -8.67 -8.58
N ASN A 341 3.14 -7.95 -7.76
CA ASN A 341 2.05 -7.09 -8.20
C ASN A 341 2.54 -5.94 -9.09
N ASP A 342 3.73 -5.39 -8.82
CA ASP A 342 4.34 -4.33 -9.65
C ASP A 342 4.55 -4.79 -11.09
N ALA A 343 5.03 -6.00 -11.28
CA ALA A 343 5.17 -6.60 -12.60
C ALA A 343 3.80 -6.75 -13.30
N ALA A 344 2.79 -7.25 -12.58
CA ALA A 344 1.45 -7.40 -13.12
C ALA A 344 0.82 -6.05 -13.51
N VAL A 345 0.97 -5.02 -12.68
CA VAL A 345 0.49 -3.65 -12.94
C VAL A 345 1.16 -3.06 -14.19
N GLY A 346 2.49 -3.16 -14.30
CA GLY A 346 3.23 -2.65 -15.45
C GLY A 346 2.82 -3.32 -16.77
N PHE A 347 2.72 -4.66 -16.78
CA PHE A 347 2.26 -5.40 -17.97
C PHE A 347 0.82 -5.05 -18.34
N ALA A 348 -0.10 -5.04 -17.38
CA ALA A 348 -1.51 -4.71 -17.64
C ALA A 348 -1.67 -3.29 -18.19
N ALA A 349 -0.92 -2.32 -17.66
CA ALA A 349 -0.96 -0.94 -18.14
C ALA A 349 -0.46 -0.81 -19.59
N SER A 350 0.51 -1.63 -20.01
CA SER A 350 1.08 -1.60 -21.37
C SER A 350 0.14 -2.15 -22.45
N GLN A 351 -1.02 -2.73 -22.09
CA GLN A 351 -1.92 -3.45 -22.98
C GLN A 351 -3.09 -2.61 -23.50
N GLY A 352 -3.02 -1.28 -23.43
CA GLY A 352 -3.97 -0.39 -24.08
C GLY A 352 -3.85 -0.47 -25.61
N ASN A 353 -5.02 -0.68 -26.30
CA ASN A 353 -5.08 -0.72 -27.74
C ASN A 353 -6.09 0.32 -28.22
N PHE A 354 -5.64 1.27 -29.05
CA PHE A 354 -6.45 2.39 -29.52
C PHE A 354 -7.09 3.14 -28.34
N GLU A 355 -8.40 3.19 -28.22
CA GLU A 355 -9.14 4.03 -27.29
C GLU A 355 -9.48 3.35 -25.95
N LEU A 356 -8.98 2.12 -25.67
CA LEU A 356 -9.30 1.45 -24.41
C LEU A 356 -8.21 0.47 -23.95
N ASN A 357 -7.93 0.47 -22.66
CA ASN A 357 -7.23 -0.62 -21.99
C ASN A 357 -8.24 -1.67 -21.52
N VAL A 358 -8.00 -2.95 -21.84
CA VAL A 358 -8.87 -4.07 -21.47
C VAL A 358 -8.22 -5.04 -20.48
N PHE A 359 -7.35 -4.53 -19.61
CA PHE A 359 -6.70 -5.24 -18.50
C PHE A 359 -7.00 -4.56 -17.15
N MET A 360 -8.01 -3.70 -17.11
CA MET A 360 -8.31 -2.86 -15.94
C MET A 360 -8.67 -3.65 -14.67
N PRO A 361 -9.47 -4.74 -14.70
CA PRO A 361 -9.78 -5.50 -13.49
C PRO A 361 -8.55 -6.10 -12.80
N VAL A 362 -7.64 -6.74 -13.54
CA VAL A 362 -6.41 -7.32 -12.97
C VAL A 362 -5.46 -6.24 -12.47
N LEU A 363 -5.41 -5.09 -13.14
CA LEU A 363 -4.61 -3.94 -12.71
C LEU A 363 -5.13 -3.39 -11.37
N ALA A 364 -6.45 -3.14 -11.28
CA ALA A 364 -7.09 -2.68 -10.06
C ALA A 364 -6.89 -3.65 -8.88
N TYR A 365 -7.04 -4.95 -9.13
CA TYR A 365 -6.86 -6.00 -8.12
C TYR A 365 -5.45 -5.98 -7.52
N ASN A 366 -4.42 -6.00 -8.37
CA ASN A 366 -3.02 -6.02 -7.91
C ASN A 366 -2.63 -4.70 -7.24
N PHE A 367 -3.08 -3.57 -7.77
CA PHE A 367 -2.81 -2.26 -7.19
C PHE A 367 -3.40 -2.14 -5.78
N LEU A 368 -4.69 -2.40 -5.63
CA LEU A 368 -5.39 -2.27 -4.35
C LEU A 368 -4.93 -3.31 -3.33
N GLN A 369 -4.58 -4.54 -3.77
CA GLN A 369 -3.97 -5.52 -2.90
C GLN A 369 -2.66 -5.00 -2.32
N SER A 370 -1.80 -4.38 -3.14
CA SER A 370 -0.53 -3.81 -2.68
C SER A 370 -0.74 -2.71 -1.62
N VAL A 371 -1.67 -1.78 -1.87
CA VAL A 371 -1.99 -0.70 -0.93
C VAL A 371 -2.49 -1.27 0.40
N ARG A 372 -3.44 -2.21 0.36
CA ARG A 372 -4.02 -2.82 1.55
C ARG A 372 -2.99 -3.60 2.34
N LEU A 373 -2.23 -4.50 1.69
CA LEU A 373 -1.22 -5.31 2.36
C LEU A 373 -0.12 -4.47 3.01
N LEU A 374 0.36 -3.42 2.34
CA LEU A 374 1.34 -2.49 2.93
C LEU A 374 0.75 -1.75 4.14
N GLY A 375 -0.46 -1.21 4.03
CA GLY A 375 -1.11 -0.52 5.14
C GLY A 375 -1.30 -1.41 6.37
N ASP A 376 -1.82 -2.63 6.17
CA ASP A 376 -2.05 -3.60 7.25
C ASP A 376 -0.72 -4.11 7.84
N SER A 377 0.28 -4.40 7.00
CA SER A 377 1.60 -4.87 7.40
C SER A 377 2.34 -3.82 8.23
N ILE A 378 2.34 -2.56 7.77
CA ILE A 378 2.98 -1.44 8.48
C ILE A 378 2.31 -1.21 9.83
N ARG A 379 0.99 -1.24 9.91
CA ARG A 379 0.25 -1.10 11.17
C ARG A 379 0.58 -2.24 12.12
N SER A 380 0.53 -3.48 11.65
CA SER A 380 0.88 -4.65 12.46
C SER A 380 2.33 -4.60 12.95
N PHE A 381 3.28 -4.27 12.08
CA PHE A 381 4.69 -4.12 12.45
C PHE A 381 4.90 -2.99 13.45
N ASN A 382 4.24 -1.85 13.28
CA ASN A 382 4.29 -0.75 14.24
C ASN A 382 3.82 -1.20 15.62
N ASP A 383 2.61 -1.74 15.71
CA ASP A 383 1.91 -1.99 16.96
C ASP A 383 2.48 -3.21 17.72
N HIS A 384 3.00 -4.20 17.00
CA HIS A 384 3.45 -5.48 17.57
C HIS A 384 4.97 -5.68 17.53
N CYS A 385 5.73 -4.74 16.96
CA CYS A 385 7.19 -4.81 16.91
C CYS A 385 7.85 -3.46 17.24
N ALA A 386 7.65 -2.45 16.38
CA ALA A 386 8.43 -1.22 16.43
C ALA A 386 8.29 -0.47 17.76
N VAL A 387 7.08 -0.30 18.28
CA VAL A 387 6.82 0.39 19.57
C VAL A 387 7.53 -0.26 20.76
N GLY A 388 7.85 -1.55 20.69
CA GLY A 388 8.48 -2.34 21.74
C GLY A 388 9.97 -2.56 21.57
N ILE A 389 10.61 -2.00 20.52
CA ILE A 389 12.05 -2.12 20.32
C ILE A 389 12.80 -1.48 21.50
N THR A 390 13.71 -2.23 22.10
CA THR A 390 14.61 -1.74 23.16
C THR A 390 16.04 -2.12 22.88
N ALA A 391 16.98 -1.20 23.15
CA ALA A 391 18.41 -1.45 23.03
C ALA A 391 18.92 -2.35 24.17
N ASP A 392 19.67 -3.40 23.86
CA ASP A 392 20.51 -4.08 24.83
C ASP A 392 21.85 -3.34 24.91
N ARG A 393 21.90 -2.33 25.81
CA ARG A 393 23.07 -1.46 25.98
C ARG A 393 24.32 -2.24 26.34
N GLY A 394 24.17 -3.33 27.13
CA GLY A 394 25.27 -4.19 27.52
C GLY A 394 25.88 -4.89 26.32
N LYS A 395 25.04 -5.48 25.47
CA LYS A 395 25.48 -6.18 24.26
C LYS A 395 26.07 -5.22 23.23
N MET A 396 25.42 -4.07 22.99
CA MET A 396 25.94 -3.03 22.08
C MET A 396 27.34 -2.57 22.52
N ARG A 397 27.51 -2.27 23.80
CA ARG A 397 28.81 -1.87 24.37
C ARG A 397 29.86 -2.99 24.25
N HIS A 398 29.48 -4.23 24.57
CA HIS A 398 30.37 -5.38 24.44
C HIS A 398 30.84 -5.56 22.99
N ASN A 399 29.95 -5.55 22.04
CA ASN A 399 30.28 -5.69 20.63
C ASN A 399 31.15 -4.53 20.13
N LEU A 400 30.85 -3.29 20.55
CA LEU A 400 31.62 -2.11 20.20
C LEU A 400 33.08 -2.29 20.65
N HIS A 401 33.32 -2.56 21.95
CA HIS A 401 34.68 -2.65 22.51
C HIS A 401 35.47 -3.86 22.02
N ASN A 402 34.82 -4.88 21.48
CA ASN A 402 35.48 -6.02 20.82
C ASN A 402 35.78 -5.79 19.34
N SER A 403 35.25 -4.74 18.72
CA SER A 403 35.47 -4.45 17.31
C SER A 403 36.92 -4.00 17.05
N LEU A 404 37.60 -4.70 16.15
CA LEU A 404 38.96 -4.31 15.73
C LEU A 404 38.95 -3.04 14.86
N MET A 405 37.79 -2.63 14.33
CA MET A 405 37.66 -1.42 13.51
C MET A 405 37.76 -0.14 14.33
N LEU A 406 37.68 -0.24 15.65
CA LEU A 406 38.00 0.86 16.56
C LEU A 406 39.47 1.33 16.46
N VAL A 407 40.34 0.51 15.88
CA VAL A 407 41.73 0.88 15.60
C VAL A 407 41.85 2.15 14.75
N THR A 408 40.80 2.48 14.01
CA THR A 408 40.71 3.72 13.20
C THR A 408 40.89 4.98 14.07
N ALA A 409 40.47 4.96 15.34
CA ALA A 409 40.67 6.05 16.28
C ALA A 409 42.17 6.33 16.55
N LEU A 410 43.04 5.35 16.35
CA LEU A 410 44.47 5.47 16.55
C LEU A 410 45.23 6.05 15.35
N ASN A 411 44.61 6.12 14.17
CA ASN A 411 45.24 6.60 12.93
C ASN A 411 45.95 7.98 13.11
N PRO A 412 45.38 8.99 13.80
CA PRO A 412 46.00 10.27 13.99
C PRO A 412 47.29 10.21 14.84
N TYR A 413 47.44 9.18 15.65
CA TYR A 413 48.53 9.05 16.66
C TYR A 413 49.65 8.11 16.22
N ILE A 414 49.32 7.01 15.52
CA ILE A 414 50.31 5.98 15.15
C ILE A 414 50.39 5.77 13.64
N GLY A 415 49.55 6.41 12.85
CA GLY A 415 49.48 6.26 11.41
C GLY A 415 48.74 4.98 10.94
N TYR A 416 48.25 4.98 9.70
CA TYR A 416 47.44 3.94 9.15
C TYR A 416 48.10 2.53 9.16
N GLU A 417 49.40 2.46 8.78
CA GLU A 417 50.14 1.18 8.71
C GLU A 417 50.29 0.52 10.08
N ASN A 418 50.62 1.30 11.10
CA ASN A 418 50.77 0.80 12.48
C ASN A 418 49.39 0.44 13.08
N ALA A 419 48.33 1.19 12.75
CA ALA A 419 47.00 0.85 13.14
C ALA A 419 46.55 -0.49 12.50
N ALA A 420 46.80 -0.67 11.20
CA ALA A 420 46.55 -1.94 10.52
C ALA A 420 47.33 -3.12 11.12
N LYS A 421 48.61 -2.90 11.52
CA LYS A 421 49.42 -3.91 12.18
C LYS A 421 48.88 -4.25 13.55
N THR A 422 48.42 -3.24 14.31
CA THR A 422 47.80 -3.42 15.64
C THR A 422 46.54 -4.29 15.51
N ALA A 423 45.61 -3.98 14.57
CA ALA A 423 44.40 -4.76 14.37
C ALA A 423 44.71 -6.23 13.95
N LYS A 424 45.65 -6.43 13.02
CA LYS A 424 46.08 -7.77 12.60
C LYS A 424 46.70 -8.58 13.73
N THR A 425 47.51 -7.96 14.56
CA THR A 425 48.13 -8.61 15.75
C THR A 425 47.04 -8.97 16.77
N ALA A 426 46.13 -8.04 17.05
CA ALA A 426 45.02 -8.27 17.98
C ALA A 426 44.16 -9.46 17.51
N PHE A 427 43.85 -9.55 16.22
CA PHE A 427 43.08 -10.65 15.63
C PHE A 427 43.84 -11.98 15.72
N ALA A 428 45.10 -12.01 15.28
CA ALA A 428 45.88 -13.24 15.19
C ALA A 428 46.16 -13.87 16.56
N GLU A 429 46.35 -13.04 17.57
CA GLU A 429 46.69 -13.47 18.93
C GLU A 429 45.47 -13.49 19.87
N ASN A 430 44.27 -13.12 19.37
CA ASN A 430 43.04 -13.00 20.17
C ASN A 430 43.22 -12.15 21.44
N ILE A 431 43.85 -10.97 21.30
CA ILE A 431 44.07 -9.99 22.35
C ILE A 431 43.38 -8.67 22.00
N SER A 432 43.25 -7.78 22.98
CA SER A 432 42.65 -6.45 22.75
C SER A 432 43.54 -5.55 21.87
N LEU A 433 42.94 -4.53 21.27
CA LEU A 433 43.66 -3.49 20.52
C LEU A 433 44.72 -2.79 21.45
N LYS A 434 44.39 -2.59 22.71
CA LYS A 434 45.29 -2.00 23.68
C LYS A 434 46.54 -2.89 23.90
N GLU A 435 46.31 -4.17 24.20
CA GLU A 435 47.42 -5.14 24.39
C GLU A 435 48.28 -5.25 23.14
N ALA A 436 47.69 -5.32 21.95
CA ALA A 436 48.43 -5.38 20.70
C ALA A 436 49.26 -4.11 20.44
N CYS A 437 48.66 -2.92 20.68
CA CYS A 437 49.32 -1.64 20.48
C CYS A 437 50.53 -1.46 21.39
N VAL A 438 50.38 -1.81 22.67
CA VAL A 438 51.44 -1.76 23.67
C VAL A 438 52.54 -2.78 23.35
N LYS A 439 52.16 -4.03 23.01
CA LYS A 439 53.12 -5.09 22.62
C LYS A 439 53.98 -4.70 21.41
N LEU A 440 53.35 -4.00 20.43
CA LEU A 440 54.07 -3.52 19.25
C LEU A 440 54.90 -2.25 19.51
N GLY A 441 54.82 -1.67 20.72
CA GLY A 441 55.55 -0.49 21.10
C GLY A 441 55.10 0.83 20.46
N PHE A 442 53.85 0.87 19.97
CA PHE A 442 53.32 2.06 19.27
C PHE A 442 52.82 3.13 20.26
N LEU A 443 52.21 2.70 21.39
CA LEU A 443 51.78 3.57 22.49
C LEU A 443 52.03 2.85 23.83
N THR A 444 52.16 3.64 24.91
CA THR A 444 52.06 3.09 26.27
C THR A 444 50.59 2.82 26.63
N ALA A 445 50.37 2.04 27.68
CA ALA A 445 49.01 1.74 28.13
C ALA A 445 48.25 3.01 28.54
N GLU A 446 48.93 3.92 29.24
CA GLU A 446 48.39 5.20 29.70
C GLU A 446 48.05 6.10 28.50
N ARG A 447 48.95 6.19 27.51
CA ARG A 447 48.73 7.00 26.33
C ARG A 447 47.61 6.44 25.43
N PHE A 448 47.47 5.11 25.36
CA PHE A 448 46.36 4.46 24.70
C PHE A 448 45.02 4.90 25.32
N ASP A 449 44.89 4.82 26.64
CA ASP A 449 43.66 5.20 27.36
C ASP A 449 43.34 6.70 27.22
N GLU A 450 44.36 7.57 27.10
CA GLU A 450 44.16 9.00 26.85
C GLU A 450 43.63 9.35 25.48
N VAL A 451 43.87 8.52 24.45
CA VAL A 451 43.52 8.85 23.04
C VAL A 451 42.46 7.97 22.42
N PHE A 452 42.04 6.90 23.12
CA PHE A 452 41.12 5.91 22.60
C PHE A 452 39.73 6.09 23.18
N HIS A 453 38.91 6.90 22.50
CA HIS A 453 37.54 7.22 22.88
C HIS A 453 36.57 6.85 21.75
N PRO A 454 36.09 5.59 21.64
CA PRO A 454 35.17 5.16 20.60
C PRO A 454 33.90 6.00 20.55
N GLU A 455 33.41 6.49 21.67
CA GLU A 455 32.22 7.31 21.82
C GLU A 455 32.33 8.68 21.11
N GLU A 456 33.55 9.16 20.86
CA GLU A 456 33.84 10.44 20.19
C GLU A 456 33.98 10.28 18.66
N MET A 457 33.87 9.04 18.14
CA MET A 457 33.98 8.75 16.71
C MET A 457 32.65 8.96 15.95
N VAL A 458 31.58 9.39 16.60
CA VAL A 458 30.21 9.49 16.09
C VAL A 458 29.70 10.92 16.00
#